data_bd409163a6b676fe9e997a32918dfc30
#
_entry.id   bd409163a6b676fe9e997a32918dfc30
#
_cell.length_a   1.000
_cell.length_b   1.000
_cell.length_c   1.000
_cell.angle_alpha   90.00
_cell.angle_beta   90.00
_cell.angle_gamma   90.00
#
_symmetry.space_group_name_H-M   'P 1'
#
loop_
_entity.id
_entity.type
_entity.pdbx_description
1 polymer ?
#
loop_
_entity_poly.entity_id
_entity_poly.type
_entity_poly.pdbx_seq_one_letter_code
_entity_poly.pdbx_strand_id
1 'polypeptide(L)'
;MNPSRLRRLLVSLSFFSSICALCPAQTQSQPAAPHPILLHAARLLDIKTGRILQPGEILIQGDTIIESGTAVKHPPNAEFIDLGDRTLLPGLIDAHVHLFLHPGAEDLQTIQESVPQRTIMALLAARDDLMAGFTAERDMGTEGAGSADTAVRNAIDSGLSPGPRLRISGNAINILGGHEDAIGYNPEQHVLPNATYANNKDELIAAMRQQFKEGADFIKIYETGPDTIHDGKFSTPYQYTEAELAAAVAEAARIGKRVAVHATGEPGTLFAAQAGTASIDHAYQLSNETMRLMKEKQIFAVPTFAVSEYFADHAETPAQAARDREIQNFHREQFHKQLAAGVPMAVGSDVGPFPHGTQARELELMVEYGMSPLAALQADLLSGAKLLGWDDRIGKLEPGCWADVIAVPGDPLQNISALRNVSFVMKAGVIYKK
;
A
#
# COMPACT_ATOMS: atom_id res chain seq x y z
N MET A 1 10.34 -86.83 6.40
CA MET A 1 10.26 -87.49 7.75
C MET A 1 10.17 -86.41 8.80
N ASN A 2 9.03 -86.32 9.25
CA ASN A 2 8.49 -86.27 10.58
C ASN A 2 8.50 -84.96 11.41
N PRO A 3 7.56 -84.82 12.26
CA PRO A 3 6.58 -83.71 12.30
C PRO A 3 6.55 -83.01 13.67
N SER A 4 5.63 -82.03 13.73
CA SER A 4 4.96 -81.58 14.96
C SER A 4 5.76 -80.84 16.06
N ARG A 5 5.33 -79.60 16.29
CA ARG A 5 4.73 -79.25 17.60
C ARG A 5 3.89 -78.00 17.50
N LEU A 6 2.61 -78.24 17.59
CA LEU A 6 1.58 -77.27 17.85
C LEU A 6 1.77 -76.75 19.30
N ARG A 7 1.97 -75.42 19.46
CA ARG A 7 1.84 -74.79 20.79
C ARG A 7 0.61 -73.86 20.75
N ARG A 8 -0.40 -74.27 21.48
CA ARG A 8 -1.60 -73.46 21.73
C ARG A 8 -1.20 -72.24 22.58
N LEU A 9 -1.45 -71.06 22.07
CA LEU A 9 -1.41 -69.83 22.85
C LEU A 9 -2.83 -69.54 23.34
N LEU A 10 -3.03 -69.61 24.64
CA LEU A 10 -4.22 -69.13 25.35
C LEU A 10 -4.22 -67.61 25.30
N VAL A 11 -5.21 -67.06 24.62
CA VAL A 11 -5.48 -65.59 24.65
C VAL A 11 -6.42 -65.33 25.82
N SER A 12 -5.89 -64.73 26.87
CA SER A 12 -6.69 -64.21 27.99
C SER A 12 -7.33 -62.90 27.56
N LEU A 13 -8.65 -62.90 27.40
CA LEU A 13 -9.44 -61.71 27.18
C LEU A 13 -9.61 -60.97 28.51
N SER A 14 -8.83 -59.90 28.73
CA SER A 14 -9.06 -58.95 29.82
C SER A 14 -10.07 -57.91 29.39
N PHE A 15 -11.27 -57.95 29.95
CA PHE A 15 -12.26 -56.90 29.83
C PHE A 15 -11.78 -55.64 30.57
N PHE A 16 -11.33 -54.64 29.81
CA PHE A 16 -11.14 -53.30 30.36
C PHE A 16 -12.49 -52.55 30.26
N SER A 17 -13.13 -52.39 31.41
CA SER A 17 -14.28 -51.52 31.55
C SER A 17 -13.78 -50.06 31.46
N SER A 18 -13.93 -49.42 30.32
CA SER A 18 -13.68 -47.98 30.16
C SER A 18 -14.78 -47.21 30.87
N ILE A 19 -14.46 -46.66 32.04
CA ILE A 19 -15.28 -45.63 32.67
C ILE A 19 -15.10 -44.37 31.88
N CYS A 20 -16.08 -44.06 30.99
CA CYS A 20 -16.19 -42.75 30.36
C CYS A 20 -16.50 -41.69 31.43
N ALA A 21 -15.48 -41.00 31.92
CA ALA A 21 -15.67 -39.79 32.68
C ALA A 21 -16.31 -38.76 31.79
N LEU A 22 -17.56 -38.41 32.02
CA LEU A 22 -18.23 -37.25 31.43
C LEU A 22 -17.50 -36.01 31.92
N CYS A 23 -16.54 -35.52 31.10
CA CYS A 23 -16.05 -34.14 31.23
C CYS A 23 -17.24 -33.21 30.99
N PRO A 24 -17.56 -32.30 31.93
CA PRO A 24 -18.52 -31.27 31.67
C PRO A 24 -18.01 -30.43 30.49
N ALA A 25 -18.78 -30.34 29.42
CA ALA A 25 -18.51 -29.42 28.33
C ALA A 25 -18.40 -28.01 28.94
N GLN A 26 -17.18 -27.45 28.95
CA GLN A 26 -16.99 -26.03 29.22
C GLN A 26 -17.75 -25.32 28.13
N THR A 27 -18.88 -24.75 28.47
CA THR A 27 -19.56 -23.74 27.65
C THR A 27 -18.53 -22.62 27.47
N GLN A 28 -17.88 -22.58 26.31
CA GLN A 28 -17.16 -21.40 25.90
C GLN A 28 -18.19 -20.26 25.90
N SER A 29 -18.06 -19.32 26.84
CA SER A 29 -18.81 -18.09 26.80
C SER A 29 -18.52 -17.44 25.47
N GLN A 30 -19.55 -17.24 24.63
CA GLN A 30 -19.40 -16.38 23.45
C GLN A 30 -18.78 -15.06 23.93
N PRO A 31 -17.75 -14.54 23.22
CA PRO A 31 -17.22 -13.22 23.52
C PRO A 31 -18.40 -12.22 23.57
N ALA A 32 -18.47 -11.45 24.61
CA ALA A 32 -19.47 -10.38 24.69
C ALA A 32 -19.38 -9.53 23.43
N ALA A 33 -20.52 -9.19 22.82
CA ALA A 33 -20.53 -8.31 21.66
C ALA A 33 -19.76 -7.03 22.01
N PRO A 34 -18.85 -6.56 21.15
CA PRO A 34 -18.06 -5.37 21.44
C PRO A 34 -18.99 -4.20 21.77
N HIS A 35 -18.67 -3.44 22.82
CA HIS A 35 -19.43 -2.25 23.17
C HIS A 35 -19.38 -1.25 22.01
N PRO A 36 -20.50 -0.56 21.68
CA PRO A 36 -20.48 0.51 20.70
C PRO A 36 -19.52 1.62 21.13
N ILE A 37 -18.85 2.24 20.15
CA ILE A 37 -18.03 3.43 20.36
C ILE A 37 -18.71 4.61 19.67
N LEU A 38 -18.83 5.73 20.37
CA LEU A 38 -19.33 6.98 19.83
C LEU A 38 -18.19 8.00 19.83
N LEU A 39 -17.68 8.30 18.64
CA LEU A 39 -16.70 9.38 18.44
C LEU A 39 -17.46 10.69 18.26
N HIS A 40 -17.00 11.74 18.97
CA HIS A 40 -17.49 13.10 18.85
C HIS A 40 -16.31 14.05 18.61
N ALA A 41 -16.45 14.99 17.67
CA ALA A 41 -15.49 16.05 17.41
C ALA A 41 -16.21 17.31 16.91
N ALA A 42 -15.51 18.45 16.91
CA ALA A 42 -16.07 19.68 16.38
C ALA A 42 -16.51 19.57 14.91
N ARG A 43 -15.81 18.73 14.12
CA ARG A 43 -16.02 18.63 12.66
C ARG A 43 -15.91 17.18 12.17
N LEU A 44 -16.63 16.90 11.07
CA LEU A 44 -16.45 15.71 10.23
C LEU A 44 -16.42 16.16 8.78
N LEU A 45 -15.41 15.75 8.03
CA LEU A 45 -15.30 16.05 6.62
C LEU A 45 -15.97 14.95 5.79
N ASP A 46 -17.02 15.33 5.05
CA ASP A 46 -17.57 14.51 3.97
C ASP A 46 -16.66 14.63 2.73
N ILE A 47 -15.85 13.61 2.49
CA ILE A 47 -14.85 13.58 1.41
C ILE A 47 -15.49 13.69 0.02
N LYS A 48 -16.69 13.15 -0.17
CA LYS A 48 -17.35 13.17 -1.49
C LYS A 48 -17.75 14.57 -1.91
N THR A 49 -18.22 15.36 -0.96
CA THR A 49 -18.79 16.69 -1.23
C THR A 49 -17.89 17.85 -0.80
N GLY A 50 -16.87 17.60 0.02
CA GLY A 50 -16.05 18.63 0.66
C GLY A 50 -16.79 19.40 1.76
N ARG A 51 -17.95 18.94 2.21
CA ARG A 51 -18.70 19.60 3.27
C ARG A 51 -18.15 19.28 4.65
N ILE A 52 -17.96 20.30 5.46
CA ILE A 52 -17.67 20.14 6.88
C ILE A 52 -19.00 20.07 7.64
N LEU A 53 -19.26 18.94 8.28
CA LEU A 53 -20.40 18.72 9.19
C LEU A 53 -20.00 19.12 10.60
N GLN A 54 -20.89 19.82 11.34
CA GLN A 54 -20.64 20.34 12.69
C GLN A 54 -21.88 20.14 13.57
N PRO A 55 -21.75 19.46 14.74
CA PRO A 55 -20.59 18.66 15.14
C PRO A 55 -20.37 17.46 14.23
N GLY A 56 -19.23 16.78 14.37
CA GLY A 56 -18.94 15.51 13.71
C GLY A 56 -19.14 14.35 14.68
N GLU A 57 -20.00 13.40 14.36
CA GLU A 57 -20.24 12.20 15.17
C GLU A 57 -20.18 10.93 14.34
N ILE A 58 -19.64 9.85 14.92
CA ILE A 58 -19.57 8.52 14.30
C ILE A 58 -19.92 7.48 15.35
N LEU A 59 -20.96 6.68 15.09
CA LEU A 59 -21.30 5.50 15.88
C LEU A 59 -20.69 4.25 15.24
N ILE A 60 -19.92 3.50 16.02
CA ILE A 60 -19.16 2.33 15.58
C ILE A 60 -19.61 1.11 16.39
N GLN A 61 -19.77 -0.05 15.72
CA GLN A 61 -20.02 -1.33 16.35
C GLN A 61 -19.01 -2.36 15.81
N GLY A 62 -18.16 -2.85 16.69
CA GLY A 62 -17.06 -3.73 16.26
C GLY A 62 -16.12 -3.01 15.31
N ASP A 63 -15.93 -3.54 14.11
CA ASP A 63 -15.07 -2.97 13.07
C ASP A 63 -15.80 -2.07 12.07
N THR A 64 -17.08 -1.80 12.27
CA THR A 64 -17.94 -1.20 11.23
C THR A 64 -18.59 0.09 11.70
N ILE A 65 -18.64 1.10 10.84
CA ILE A 65 -19.40 2.34 11.03
C ILE A 65 -20.90 2.04 10.88
N ILE A 66 -21.69 2.39 11.87
CA ILE A 66 -23.15 2.20 11.89
C ILE A 66 -23.88 3.48 11.45
N GLU A 67 -23.46 4.63 11.96
CA GLU A 67 -23.99 5.95 11.62
C GLU A 67 -22.86 6.98 11.62
N SER A 68 -22.99 8.03 10.80
CA SER A 68 -22.09 9.19 10.82
C SER A 68 -22.87 10.45 10.45
N GLY A 69 -22.49 11.59 11.00
CA GLY A 69 -23.17 12.85 10.69
C GLY A 69 -23.06 13.89 11.80
N THR A 70 -24.06 14.76 11.90
CA THR A 70 -24.12 15.82 12.92
C THR A 70 -24.90 15.41 14.17
N ALA A 71 -25.67 14.33 14.10
CA ALA A 71 -26.42 13.75 15.19
C ALA A 71 -26.63 12.26 14.89
N VAL A 72 -25.94 11.40 15.60
CA VAL A 72 -26.10 9.94 15.52
C VAL A 72 -26.81 9.42 16.76
N LYS A 73 -27.25 8.17 16.75
CA LYS A 73 -27.80 7.54 17.95
C LYS A 73 -26.74 7.44 19.03
N HIS A 74 -27.14 7.68 20.29
CA HIS A 74 -26.31 7.56 21.50
C HIS A 74 -26.79 6.35 22.32
N PRO A 75 -26.34 5.10 22.01
CA PRO A 75 -26.71 3.94 22.83
C PRO A 75 -26.23 4.12 24.28
N PRO A 76 -27.04 3.74 25.29
CA PRO A 76 -26.67 3.95 26.70
C PRO A 76 -25.39 3.24 27.15
N ASN A 77 -24.99 2.19 26.43
CA ASN A 77 -23.77 1.39 26.68
C ASN A 77 -22.60 1.74 25.74
N ALA A 78 -22.71 2.82 24.96
CA ALA A 78 -21.62 3.25 24.09
C ALA A 78 -20.49 3.90 24.89
N GLU A 79 -19.24 3.56 24.57
CA GLU A 79 -18.08 4.32 25.00
C GLU A 79 -18.08 5.67 24.26
N PHE A 80 -18.26 6.78 25.00
CA PHE A 80 -18.21 8.12 24.43
C PHE A 80 -16.79 8.66 24.45
N ILE A 81 -16.28 9.02 23.27
CA ILE A 81 -14.94 9.59 23.09
C ILE A 81 -15.07 10.97 22.47
N ASP A 82 -14.81 12.00 23.27
CA ASP A 82 -14.76 13.38 22.81
C ASP A 82 -13.34 13.75 22.39
N LEU A 83 -13.19 14.07 21.10
CA LEU A 83 -11.92 14.47 20.49
C LEU A 83 -11.76 16.00 20.41
N GLY A 84 -12.76 16.76 20.92
CA GLY A 84 -12.70 18.22 21.03
C GLY A 84 -12.60 18.92 19.68
N ASP A 85 -11.74 19.96 19.60
CA ASP A 85 -11.58 20.77 18.39
C ASP A 85 -10.71 20.05 17.34
N ARG A 86 -11.28 18.98 16.76
CA ARG A 86 -10.68 18.17 15.70
C ARG A 86 -11.63 18.02 14.53
N THR A 87 -11.10 17.60 13.40
CA THR A 87 -11.87 17.16 12.24
C THR A 87 -11.67 15.66 12.05
N LEU A 88 -12.79 14.93 12.03
CA LEU A 88 -12.80 13.50 11.70
C LEU A 88 -12.69 13.30 10.21
N LEU A 89 -11.80 12.38 9.80
CA LEU A 89 -11.60 11.93 8.42
C LEU A 89 -11.53 10.41 8.38
N PRO A 90 -11.73 9.78 7.20
CA PRO A 90 -11.27 8.41 6.98
C PRO A 90 -9.77 8.29 7.23
N GLY A 91 -9.29 7.12 7.60
CA GLY A 91 -7.86 6.85 7.63
C GLY A 91 -7.23 7.03 6.26
N LEU A 92 -6.04 7.63 6.21
CA LEU A 92 -5.30 7.92 4.99
C LEU A 92 -4.89 6.63 4.27
N ILE A 93 -4.68 6.73 2.96
CA ILE A 93 -4.32 5.62 2.07
C ILE A 93 -3.06 6.02 1.31
N ASP A 94 -2.01 5.21 1.42
CA ASP A 94 -0.83 5.36 0.58
C ASP A 94 -0.77 4.23 -0.45
N ALA A 95 -0.89 4.59 -1.74
CA ALA A 95 -0.94 3.60 -2.82
C ALA A 95 0.44 3.20 -3.37
N HIS A 96 1.53 3.69 -2.75
CA HIS A 96 2.89 3.36 -3.14
C HIS A 96 3.85 3.49 -1.96
N VAL A 97 4.11 2.38 -1.28
CA VAL A 97 5.08 2.31 -0.18
C VAL A 97 6.08 1.16 -0.41
N HIS A 98 7.24 1.25 0.22
CA HIS A 98 8.25 0.20 0.30
C HIS A 98 8.59 -0.07 1.76
N LEU A 99 7.81 -0.95 2.41
CA LEU A 99 7.95 -1.25 3.84
C LEU A 99 9.33 -1.86 4.19
N PHE A 100 9.99 -2.46 3.21
CA PHE A 100 11.28 -3.13 3.39
C PHE A 100 12.49 -2.23 3.13
N LEU A 101 12.26 -0.95 2.81
CA LEU A 101 13.29 0.06 2.69
C LEU A 101 13.32 1.01 3.89
N HIS A 102 14.45 1.63 4.12
CA HIS A 102 14.66 2.71 5.06
C HIS A 102 15.70 3.70 4.49
N PRO A 103 15.83 4.92 5.03
CA PRO A 103 16.81 5.88 4.53
C PRO A 103 18.23 5.31 4.42
N GLY A 104 18.84 5.49 3.25
CA GLY A 104 20.17 4.99 2.92
C GLY A 104 20.26 4.48 1.48
N ALA A 105 21.39 3.87 1.12
CA ALA A 105 21.57 3.26 -0.19
C ALA A 105 20.83 1.93 -0.27
N GLU A 106 19.85 1.81 -1.16
CA GLU A 106 18.96 0.65 -1.29
C GLU A 106 19.69 -0.66 -1.56
N ASP A 107 20.60 -0.66 -2.53
CA ASP A 107 21.42 -1.84 -2.86
C ASP A 107 22.22 -2.35 -1.64
N LEU A 108 22.70 -1.43 -0.80
CA LEU A 108 23.45 -1.82 0.40
C LEU A 108 22.57 -2.48 1.43
N GLN A 109 21.30 -2.08 1.56
CA GLN A 109 20.35 -2.74 2.47
C GLN A 109 20.14 -4.20 2.07
N THR A 110 19.93 -4.47 0.78
CA THR A 110 19.78 -5.85 0.27
C THR A 110 21.03 -6.70 0.49
N ILE A 111 22.23 -6.10 0.39
CA ILE A 111 23.51 -6.82 0.55
C ILE A 111 23.86 -7.03 2.03
N GLN A 112 23.58 -6.06 2.90
CA GLN A 112 24.09 -6.03 4.26
C GLN A 112 23.09 -6.57 5.29
N GLU A 113 21.80 -6.55 4.98
CA GLU A 113 20.74 -6.89 5.92
C GLU A 113 20.06 -8.21 5.55
N SER A 114 19.90 -9.06 6.55
CA SER A 114 19.17 -10.33 6.36
C SER A 114 17.67 -10.12 6.18
N VAL A 115 17.01 -10.99 5.41
CA VAL A 115 15.55 -10.96 5.24
C VAL A 115 14.79 -10.96 6.58
N PRO A 116 15.13 -11.76 7.61
CA PRO A 116 14.52 -11.65 8.92
C PRO A 116 14.65 -10.27 9.58
N GLN A 117 15.82 -9.62 9.44
CA GLN A 117 16.03 -8.27 9.97
C GLN A 117 15.14 -7.25 9.26
N ARG A 118 15.13 -7.25 7.92
CA ARG A 118 14.29 -6.38 7.11
C ARG A 118 12.79 -6.61 7.35
N THR A 119 12.38 -7.85 7.60
CA THR A 119 10.98 -8.17 7.99
C THR A 119 10.59 -7.52 9.31
N ILE A 120 11.49 -7.51 10.31
CA ILE A 120 11.25 -6.81 11.59
C ILE A 120 11.17 -5.30 11.35
N MET A 121 12.07 -4.75 10.54
CA MET A 121 12.06 -3.30 10.20
C MET A 121 10.79 -2.92 9.46
N ALA A 122 10.30 -3.74 8.52
CA ALA A 122 9.04 -3.54 7.82
C ALA A 122 7.81 -3.53 8.75
N LEU A 123 7.80 -4.35 9.81
CA LEU A 123 6.75 -4.28 10.84
C LEU A 123 6.79 -2.97 11.64
N LEU A 124 7.98 -2.44 11.92
CA LEU A 124 8.14 -1.16 12.61
C LEU A 124 7.74 0.00 11.69
N ALA A 125 8.12 -0.03 10.42
CA ALA A 125 7.72 0.91 9.39
C ALA A 125 6.17 0.96 9.27
N ALA A 126 5.52 -0.17 9.08
CA ALA A 126 4.07 -0.28 9.02
C ALA A 126 3.36 0.27 10.28
N ARG A 127 3.95 0.05 11.47
CA ARG A 127 3.44 0.65 12.71
C ARG A 127 3.54 2.17 12.69
N ASP A 128 4.67 2.71 12.25
CA ASP A 128 4.92 4.15 12.24
C ASP A 128 4.01 4.85 11.22
N ASP A 129 3.73 4.22 10.08
CA ASP A 129 2.76 4.67 9.09
C ASP A 129 1.32 4.67 9.64
N LEU A 130 0.92 3.60 10.34
CA LEU A 130 -0.38 3.58 11.03
C LEU A 130 -0.49 4.71 12.06
N MET A 131 0.57 4.96 12.85
CA MET A 131 0.58 6.03 13.87
C MET A 131 0.56 7.43 13.26
N ALA A 132 0.99 7.57 12.00
CA ALA A 132 0.85 8.79 11.21
C ALA A 132 -0.55 8.95 10.59
N GLY A 133 -1.40 7.92 10.65
CA GLY A 133 -2.78 7.96 10.19
C GLY A 133 -3.05 7.21 8.89
N PHE A 134 -2.05 6.54 8.30
CA PHE A 134 -2.25 5.69 7.14
C PHE A 134 -2.81 4.34 7.59
N THR A 135 -4.07 4.10 7.29
CA THR A 135 -4.78 2.88 7.74
C THR A 135 -4.83 1.80 6.66
N ALA A 136 -4.49 2.15 5.42
CA ALA A 136 -4.40 1.22 4.30
C ALA A 136 -3.25 1.62 3.36
N GLU A 137 -2.51 0.63 2.87
CA GLU A 137 -1.32 0.85 2.03
C GLU A 137 -1.18 -0.22 0.94
N ARG A 138 -0.44 0.15 -0.11
CA ARG A 138 -0.03 -0.76 -1.18
C ARG A 138 1.49 -0.85 -1.21
N ASP A 139 2.05 -1.96 -0.71
CA ASP A 139 3.47 -2.25 -0.72
C ASP A 139 3.92 -2.68 -2.13
N MET A 140 4.81 -1.88 -2.73
CA MET A 140 5.15 -1.96 -4.14
C MET A 140 6.37 -2.84 -4.44
N GLY A 141 6.94 -3.45 -3.43
CA GLY A 141 8.04 -4.39 -3.58
C GLY A 141 8.82 -4.57 -2.30
N THR A 142 9.34 -5.78 -2.10
CA THR A 142 10.14 -6.12 -0.92
C THR A 142 11.62 -5.81 -1.08
N GLU A 143 12.01 -5.32 -2.23
CA GLU A 143 13.39 -4.95 -2.58
C GLU A 143 14.39 -6.06 -2.18
N GLY A 144 14.18 -7.26 -2.75
CA GLY A 144 15.02 -8.42 -2.53
C GLY A 144 14.70 -9.26 -1.28
N ALA A 145 13.65 -8.94 -0.51
CA ALA A 145 13.23 -9.78 0.61
C ALA A 145 12.21 -10.90 0.22
N GLY A 146 12.04 -11.15 -1.08
CA GLY A 146 11.15 -12.20 -1.59
C GLY A 146 9.69 -11.94 -1.25
N SER A 147 9.00 -12.93 -0.66
CA SER A 147 7.60 -12.83 -0.22
C SER A 147 7.43 -12.51 1.27
N ALA A 148 8.40 -11.81 1.88
CA ALA A 148 8.37 -11.50 3.31
C ALA A 148 7.23 -10.52 3.68
N ASP A 149 6.73 -9.72 2.73
CA ASP A 149 5.53 -8.88 2.87
C ASP A 149 4.27 -9.69 3.19
N THR A 150 4.17 -10.92 2.69
CA THR A 150 3.10 -11.86 3.09
C THR A 150 3.12 -12.13 4.60
N ALA A 151 4.30 -12.29 5.19
CA ALA A 151 4.42 -12.49 6.63
C ALA A 151 4.06 -11.21 7.40
N VAL A 152 4.48 -10.04 6.92
CA VAL A 152 4.14 -8.73 7.51
C VAL A 152 2.63 -8.51 7.48
N ARG A 153 1.97 -8.64 6.32
CA ARG A 153 0.52 -8.54 6.19
C ARG A 153 -0.22 -9.49 7.12
N ASN A 154 0.16 -10.77 7.14
CA ASN A 154 -0.50 -11.77 7.96
C ASN A 154 -0.31 -11.51 9.46
N ALA A 155 0.84 -10.97 9.90
CA ALA A 155 1.07 -10.57 11.28
C ALA A 155 0.15 -9.41 11.68
N ILE A 156 -0.04 -8.43 10.80
CA ILE A 156 -0.95 -7.30 11.03
C ILE A 156 -2.41 -7.76 11.02
N ASP A 157 -2.82 -8.57 10.06
CA ASP A 157 -4.20 -9.06 9.92
C ASP A 157 -4.62 -9.96 11.11
N SER A 158 -3.68 -10.72 11.67
CA SER A 158 -3.92 -11.54 12.87
C SER A 158 -3.83 -10.76 14.17
N GLY A 159 -3.47 -9.48 14.15
CA GLY A 159 -3.31 -8.63 15.33
C GLY A 159 -2.03 -8.89 16.14
N LEU A 160 -1.06 -9.60 15.57
CA LEU A 160 0.26 -9.81 16.21
C LEU A 160 1.10 -8.52 16.21
N SER A 161 0.89 -7.65 15.24
CA SER A 161 1.55 -6.36 15.13
C SER A 161 0.56 -5.28 14.72
N PRO A 162 0.68 -4.04 15.24
CA PRO A 162 -0.02 -2.90 14.66
C PRO A 162 0.53 -2.58 13.27
N GLY A 163 -0.33 -2.12 12.38
CA GLY A 163 0.01 -1.69 11.02
C GLY A 163 -1.25 -1.41 10.20
N PRO A 164 -1.12 -0.82 9.01
CA PRO A 164 -2.22 -0.57 8.08
C PRO A 164 -2.79 -1.86 7.49
N ARG A 165 -3.88 -1.78 6.75
CA ARG A 165 -4.32 -2.84 5.84
C ARG A 165 -3.38 -2.85 4.64
N LEU A 166 -2.85 -3.99 4.27
CA LEU A 166 -1.87 -4.09 3.19
C LEU A 166 -2.42 -4.77 1.94
N ARG A 167 -2.13 -4.19 0.78
CA ARG A 167 -2.02 -4.87 -0.50
C ARG A 167 -0.54 -5.02 -0.81
N ILE A 168 -0.11 -6.21 -1.16
CA ILE A 168 1.30 -6.57 -1.31
C ILE A 168 1.57 -7.14 -2.69
N SER A 169 2.76 -6.86 -3.24
CA SER A 169 3.19 -7.33 -4.57
C SER A 169 4.18 -8.49 -4.52
N GLY A 170 4.76 -8.79 -3.36
CA GLY A 170 5.94 -9.64 -3.28
C GLY A 170 7.18 -8.91 -3.77
N ASN A 171 8.11 -9.64 -4.37
CA ASN A 171 9.28 -9.04 -5.00
C ASN A 171 8.90 -8.45 -6.36
N ALA A 172 9.17 -7.16 -6.60
CA ALA A 172 8.85 -6.53 -7.88
C ALA A 172 9.56 -7.22 -9.06
N ILE A 173 9.04 -7.08 -10.29
CA ILE A 173 9.58 -7.76 -11.47
C ILE A 173 10.30 -6.75 -12.36
N ASN A 174 11.52 -7.10 -12.79
CA ASN A 174 12.41 -6.27 -13.56
C ASN A 174 13.13 -7.10 -14.64
N ILE A 175 13.73 -6.47 -15.64
CA ILE A 175 14.65 -7.13 -16.55
C ILE A 175 16.09 -7.09 -16.01
N LEU A 176 16.93 -7.97 -16.47
CA LEU A 176 18.38 -7.90 -16.20
C LEU A 176 18.96 -6.62 -16.83
N GLY A 177 19.70 -5.83 -16.06
CA GLY A 177 20.23 -4.53 -16.46
C GLY A 177 19.16 -3.41 -16.48
N GLY A 178 17.98 -3.65 -15.92
CA GLY A 178 16.88 -2.68 -15.83
C GLY A 178 16.99 -1.76 -14.63
N HIS A 179 15.89 -1.04 -14.35
CA HIS A 179 15.80 0.00 -13.32
C HIS A 179 16.22 -0.50 -11.93
N GLU A 180 15.73 -1.69 -11.56
CA GLU A 180 15.90 -2.28 -10.23
C GLU A 180 16.97 -3.39 -10.22
N ASP A 181 17.94 -3.31 -11.14
CA ASP A 181 19.09 -4.20 -11.10
C ASP A 181 20.25 -3.52 -10.35
N ALA A 182 20.90 -4.27 -9.48
CA ALA A 182 22.10 -3.83 -8.78
C ALA A 182 23.27 -3.71 -9.76
N ILE A 183 23.48 -2.54 -10.34
CA ILE A 183 24.50 -2.24 -11.34
C ILE A 183 25.71 -1.52 -10.71
N GLY A 184 26.86 -1.55 -11.43
CA GLY A 184 28.07 -0.86 -10.98
C GLY A 184 28.98 -1.68 -10.07
N TYR A 185 28.63 -2.91 -9.76
CA TYR A 185 29.46 -3.87 -9.02
C TYR A 185 30.40 -4.63 -9.95
N ASN A 186 31.45 -5.24 -9.36
CA ASN A 186 32.34 -6.10 -10.10
C ASN A 186 31.57 -7.30 -10.70
N PRO A 187 31.62 -7.54 -12.03
CA PRO A 187 30.86 -8.62 -12.67
C PRO A 187 31.13 -10.04 -12.14
N GLU A 188 32.26 -10.26 -11.50
CA GLU A 188 32.61 -11.55 -10.87
C GLU A 188 31.94 -11.70 -9.47
N GLN A 189 31.32 -10.67 -8.96
CA GLN A 189 30.67 -10.68 -7.66
C GLN A 189 29.20 -11.08 -7.80
N HIS A 190 28.75 -12.04 -7.00
CA HIS A 190 27.34 -12.35 -6.91
C HIS A 190 26.66 -11.36 -5.96
N VAL A 191 25.83 -10.49 -6.51
CA VAL A 191 25.00 -9.53 -5.76
C VAL A 191 23.58 -10.06 -5.71
N LEU A 192 22.94 -9.98 -4.56
CA LEU A 192 21.52 -10.34 -4.42
C LEU A 192 20.68 -9.32 -5.20
N PRO A 193 19.72 -9.78 -6.02
CA PRO A 193 18.87 -8.88 -6.77
C PRO A 193 17.80 -8.21 -5.88
N ASN A 194 17.53 -6.94 -6.12
CA ASN A 194 16.43 -6.22 -5.48
C ASN A 194 15.06 -6.66 -6.05
N ALA A 195 15.03 -7.17 -7.28
CA ALA A 195 13.82 -7.59 -7.97
C ALA A 195 13.92 -9.04 -8.49
N THR A 196 12.81 -9.59 -8.92
CA THR A 196 12.76 -10.85 -9.68
C THR A 196 13.01 -10.55 -11.15
N TYR A 197 14.06 -11.14 -11.74
CA TYR A 197 14.36 -10.93 -13.16
C TYR A 197 13.46 -11.78 -14.05
N ALA A 198 12.88 -11.13 -15.07
CA ALA A 198 12.08 -11.76 -16.11
C ALA A 198 12.34 -11.04 -17.44
N ASN A 199 13.11 -11.66 -18.34
CA ASN A 199 13.67 -11.01 -19.53
C ASN A 199 12.81 -11.20 -20.79
N ASN A 200 11.67 -11.86 -20.65
CA ASN A 200 10.73 -12.11 -21.74
C ASN A 200 9.36 -12.49 -21.18
N LYS A 201 8.37 -12.56 -22.08
CA LYS A 201 6.98 -12.85 -21.73
C LYS A 201 6.81 -14.13 -20.90
N ASP A 202 7.50 -15.21 -21.24
CA ASP A 202 7.27 -16.50 -20.56
C ASP A 202 7.86 -16.50 -19.15
N GLU A 203 9.01 -15.88 -18.96
CA GLU A 203 9.62 -15.63 -17.64
C GLU A 203 8.75 -14.70 -16.81
N LEU A 204 8.21 -13.62 -17.40
CA LEU A 204 7.30 -12.67 -16.76
C LEU A 204 6.06 -13.39 -16.21
N ILE A 205 5.39 -14.20 -17.03
CA ILE A 205 4.22 -14.97 -16.60
C ILE A 205 4.60 -15.99 -15.50
N ALA A 206 5.75 -16.63 -15.59
CA ALA A 206 6.23 -17.58 -14.58
C ALA A 206 6.50 -16.88 -13.24
N ALA A 207 7.17 -15.72 -13.27
CA ALA A 207 7.43 -14.89 -12.09
C ALA A 207 6.12 -14.44 -11.44
N MET A 208 5.17 -13.92 -12.21
CA MET A 208 3.85 -13.51 -11.72
C MET A 208 3.11 -14.66 -11.01
N ARG A 209 3.10 -15.85 -11.60
CA ARG A 209 2.47 -17.05 -11.00
C ARG A 209 3.13 -17.44 -9.69
N GLN A 210 4.44 -17.30 -9.59
CA GLN A 210 5.18 -17.54 -8.35
C GLN A 210 4.79 -16.52 -7.28
N GLN A 211 4.76 -15.22 -7.61
CA GLN A 211 4.32 -14.16 -6.68
C GLN A 211 2.90 -14.42 -6.18
N PHE A 212 1.97 -14.76 -7.06
CA PHE A 212 0.59 -15.07 -6.67
C PHE A 212 0.48 -16.31 -5.77
N LYS A 213 1.28 -17.35 -6.05
CA LYS A 213 1.36 -18.55 -5.19
C LYS A 213 1.88 -18.19 -3.79
N GLU A 214 2.77 -17.22 -3.69
CA GLU A 214 3.37 -16.75 -2.44
C GLU A 214 2.51 -15.74 -1.68
N GLY A 215 1.39 -15.30 -2.27
CA GLY A 215 0.40 -14.49 -1.59
C GLY A 215 0.25 -13.07 -2.07
N ALA A 216 0.92 -12.67 -3.16
CA ALA A 216 0.78 -11.34 -3.74
C ALA A 216 -0.67 -11.01 -4.09
N ASP A 217 -1.10 -9.77 -3.79
CA ASP A 217 -2.43 -9.25 -4.10
C ASP A 217 -2.51 -8.66 -5.51
N PHE A 218 -1.39 -8.19 -6.01
CA PHE A 218 -1.20 -7.60 -7.34
C PHE A 218 0.24 -7.84 -7.80
N ILE A 219 0.59 -7.40 -9.01
CA ILE A 219 1.97 -7.47 -9.52
C ILE A 219 2.51 -6.06 -9.71
N LYS A 220 3.74 -5.81 -9.27
CA LYS A 220 4.56 -4.63 -9.61
C LYS A 220 5.58 -5.01 -10.68
N ILE A 221 5.63 -4.21 -11.75
CA ILE A 221 6.61 -4.34 -12.83
C ILE A 221 7.34 -3.00 -12.97
N TYR A 222 8.66 -3.04 -13.14
CA TYR A 222 9.45 -1.91 -13.57
C TYR A 222 9.43 -1.86 -15.09
N GLU A 223 8.84 -0.81 -15.66
CA GLU A 223 8.65 -0.67 -17.11
C GLU A 223 9.65 0.28 -17.74
N THR A 224 10.15 1.26 -16.99
CA THR A 224 11.14 2.20 -17.49
C THR A 224 12.31 2.37 -16.53
N GLY A 225 13.45 2.88 -17.05
CA GLY A 225 14.62 3.26 -16.27
C GLY A 225 15.93 2.70 -16.82
N PRO A 226 17.08 3.25 -16.43
CA PRO A 226 17.24 4.42 -15.56
C PRO A 226 16.89 5.75 -16.25
N ASP A 227 16.42 6.72 -15.46
CA ASP A 227 16.04 8.03 -15.95
C ASP A 227 17.24 8.94 -16.20
N THR A 228 17.16 9.71 -17.28
CA THR A 228 18.12 10.77 -17.58
C THR A 228 17.43 12.06 -17.96
N ILE A 229 18.02 13.20 -17.55
CA ILE A 229 17.58 14.52 -17.99
C ILE A 229 18.82 15.31 -18.40
N HIS A 230 18.72 16.00 -19.54
CA HIS A 230 19.79 16.85 -20.03
C HIS A 230 19.19 17.99 -20.84
N ASP A 231 19.52 19.24 -20.50
CA ASP A 231 18.98 20.44 -21.13
C ASP A 231 17.45 20.43 -21.22
N GLY A 232 16.76 20.01 -20.17
CA GLY A 232 15.29 19.91 -20.10
C GLY A 232 14.70 18.76 -20.93
N LYS A 233 15.51 17.91 -21.53
CA LYS A 233 15.05 16.73 -22.26
C LYS A 233 15.12 15.50 -21.35
N PHE A 234 13.96 15.04 -20.95
CA PHE A 234 13.80 13.80 -20.19
C PHE A 234 13.83 12.60 -21.13
N SER A 235 14.51 11.53 -20.73
CA SER A 235 14.60 10.28 -21.47
C SER A 235 14.72 9.11 -20.50
N THR A 236 14.01 8.03 -20.80
CA THR A 236 14.05 6.79 -20.07
C THR A 236 13.87 5.61 -21.03
N PRO A 237 14.68 4.54 -20.98
CA PRO A 237 14.44 3.36 -21.80
C PRO A 237 13.24 2.58 -21.25
N TYR A 238 12.43 2.00 -22.15
CA TYR A 238 11.42 1.02 -21.73
C TYR A 238 12.06 -0.37 -21.56
N GLN A 239 11.46 -1.19 -20.69
CA GLN A 239 11.98 -2.51 -20.34
C GLN A 239 11.18 -3.65 -20.97
N TYR A 240 9.87 -3.49 -21.07
CA TYR A 240 8.97 -4.46 -21.67
C TYR A 240 8.22 -3.86 -22.86
N THR A 241 7.95 -4.69 -23.86
CA THR A 241 7.12 -4.30 -24.99
C THR A 241 5.64 -4.21 -24.57
N GLU A 242 4.83 -3.46 -25.35
CA GLU A 242 3.37 -3.44 -25.17
C GLU A 242 2.77 -4.86 -25.09
N ALA A 243 3.24 -5.79 -25.94
CA ALA A 243 2.73 -7.15 -25.99
C ALA A 243 3.05 -7.97 -24.71
N GLU A 244 4.20 -7.74 -24.10
CA GLU A 244 4.59 -8.37 -22.83
C GLU A 244 3.75 -7.83 -21.67
N LEU A 245 3.58 -6.52 -21.60
CA LEU A 245 2.70 -5.90 -20.59
C LEU A 245 1.24 -6.32 -20.78
N ALA A 246 0.73 -6.40 -22.01
CA ALA A 246 -0.61 -6.88 -22.29
C ALA A 246 -0.80 -8.34 -21.84
N ALA A 247 0.21 -9.19 -22.04
CA ALA A 247 0.19 -10.57 -21.55
C ALA A 247 0.19 -10.64 -20.02
N ALA A 248 0.96 -9.78 -19.34
CA ALA A 248 0.98 -9.67 -17.88
C ALA A 248 -0.39 -9.24 -17.33
N VAL A 249 -0.99 -8.20 -17.91
CA VAL A 249 -2.33 -7.73 -17.52
C VAL A 249 -3.38 -8.82 -17.71
N ALA A 250 -3.34 -9.54 -18.84
CA ALA A 250 -4.27 -10.63 -19.13
C ALA A 250 -4.09 -11.80 -18.13
N GLU A 251 -2.86 -12.17 -17.78
CA GLU A 251 -2.59 -13.22 -16.79
C GLU A 251 -3.09 -12.83 -15.39
N ALA A 252 -2.83 -11.61 -14.94
CA ALA A 252 -3.35 -11.11 -13.66
C ALA A 252 -4.89 -11.10 -13.65
N ALA A 253 -5.52 -10.57 -14.71
CA ALA A 253 -6.97 -10.50 -14.85
C ALA A 253 -7.65 -11.88 -14.83
N ARG A 254 -6.99 -12.92 -15.32
CA ARG A 254 -7.48 -14.31 -15.31
C ARG A 254 -7.83 -14.80 -13.90
N ILE A 255 -7.21 -14.24 -12.87
CA ILE A 255 -7.45 -14.59 -11.46
C ILE A 255 -7.98 -13.40 -10.64
N GLY A 256 -8.50 -12.37 -11.32
CA GLY A 256 -9.07 -11.18 -10.67
C GLY A 256 -8.04 -10.28 -9.99
N LYS A 257 -6.76 -10.34 -10.42
CA LYS A 257 -5.67 -9.51 -9.92
C LYS A 257 -5.33 -8.40 -10.93
N ARG A 258 -4.51 -7.45 -10.51
CA ARG A 258 -4.12 -6.28 -11.29
C ARG A 258 -2.60 -6.18 -11.43
N VAL A 259 -2.15 -5.33 -12.35
CA VAL A 259 -0.74 -4.99 -12.55
C VAL A 259 -0.57 -3.49 -12.32
N ALA A 260 0.45 -3.12 -11.55
CA ALA A 260 0.95 -1.76 -11.39
C ALA A 260 2.33 -1.66 -12.03
N VAL A 261 2.66 -0.52 -12.62
CA VAL A 261 3.96 -0.35 -13.27
C VAL A 261 4.67 0.91 -12.76
N HIS A 262 5.98 0.78 -12.52
CA HIS A 262 6.87 1.93 -12.51
C HIS A 262 7.08 2.38 -13.95
N ALA A 263 6.66 3.57 -14.33
CA ALA A 263 6.95 4.12 -15.64
C ALA A 263 7.00 5.65 -15.58
N THR A 264 8.16 6.20 -15.94
CA THR A 264 8.46 7.62 -15.82
C THR A 264 8.31 8.37 -17.13
N GLY A 265 8.42 7.69 -18.28
CA GLY A 265 8.34 8.36 -19.59
C GLY A 265 7.96 7.47 -20.76
N GLU A 266 7.83 8.13 -21.90
CA GLU A 266 7.47 7.50 -23.19
C GLU A 266 8.67 6.73 -23.79
N PRO A 267 8.43 5.59 -24.49
CA PRO A 267 7.11 5.03 -24.80
C PRO A 267 6.55 4.08 -23.72
N GLY A 268 7.27 3.81 -22.62
CA GLY A 268 6.85 2.85 -21.59
C GLY A 268 5.51 3.20 -20.95
N THR A 269 5.25 4.49 -20.66
CA THR A 269 3.96 4.95 -20.13
C THR A 269 2.81 4.70 -21.12
N LEU A 270 3.06 4.84 -22.43
CA LEU A 270 2.08 4.52 -23.46
C LEU A 270 1.80 3.01 -23.50
N PHE A 271 2.83 2.18 -23.48
CA PHE A 271 2.69 0.71 -23.48
C PHE A 271 1.89 0.24 -22.25
N ALA A 272 2.18 0.78 -21.07
CA ALA A 272 1.41 0.51 -19.84
C ALA A 272 -0.06 0.89 -19.99
N ALA A 273 -0.35 2.07 -20.56
CA ALA A 273 -1.72 2.54 -20.78
C ALA A 273 -2.45 1.69 -21.82
N GLN A 274 -1.78 1.30 -22.91
CA GLN A 274 -2.32 0.40 -23.95
C GLN A 274 -2.62 -0.98 -23.38
N ALA A 275 -1.72 -1.53 -22.58
CA ALA A 275 -1.91 -2.82 -21.89
C ALA A 275 -3.07 -2.80 -20.88
N GLY A 276 -3.42 -1.65 -20.32
CA GLY A 276 -4.49 -1.50 -19.35
C GLY A 276 -4.07 -1.86 -17.91
N THR A 277 -2.91 -1.40 -17.48
CA THR A 277 -2.44 -1.51 -16.09
C THR A 277 -3.38 -0.78 -15.13
N ALA A 278 -3.34 -1.09 -13.84
CA ALA A 278 -4.18 -0.42 -12.84
C ALA A 278 -3.67 0.97 -12.48
N SER A 279 -2.35 1.12 -12.43
CA SER A 279 -1.68 2.40 -12.22
C SER A 279 -0.40 2.49 -13.02
N ILE A 280 0.00 3.72 -13.30
CA ILE A 280 1.31 4.13 -13.78
C ILE A 280 1.89 4.98 -12.66
N ASP A 281 2.85 4.40 -11.96
CA ASP A 281 3.46 5.05 -10.82
C ASP A 281 4.63 5.92 -11.30
N HIS A 282 4.85 7.06 -10.63
CA HIS A 282 5.70 8.19 -10.98
C HIS A 282 5.13 9.02 -12.16
N ALA A 283 4.89 8.42 -13.32
CA ALA A 283 4.18 9.03 -14.46
C ALA A 283 4.72 10.43 -14.85
N TYR A 284 6.06 10.64 -14.85
CA TYR A 284 6.63 11.98 -15.07
C TYR A 284 6.28 12.54 -16.43
N GLN A 285 6.36 11.73 -17.51
CA GLN A 285 6.06 12.17 -18.85
C GLN A 285 4.94 11.31 -19.45
N LEU A 286 3.81 11.95 -19.75
CA LEU A 286 2.67 11.34 -20.42
C LEU A 286 2.36 12.10 -21.72
N SER A 287 2.29 11.39 -22.85
CA SER A 287 1.79 11.95 -24.10
C SER A 287 0.29 12.23 -24.02
N ASN A 288 -0.22 13.04 -24.94
CA ASN A 288 -1.67 13.28 -25.04
C ASN A 288 -2.45 11.98 -25.25
N GLU A 289 -1.88 11.02 -25.99
CA GLU A 289 -2.48 9.71 -26.22
C GLU A 289 -2.50 8.89 -24.93
N THR A 290 -1.40 8.84 -24.20
CA THR A 290 -1.30 8.16 -22.91
C THR A 290 -2.33 8.72 -21.92
N MET A 291 -2.41 10.05 -21.76
CA MET A 291 -3.39 10.70 -20.90
C MET A 291 -4.84 10.38 -21.31
N ARG A 292 -5.12 10.33 -22.62
CA ARG A 292 -6.45 9.95 -23.13
C ARG A 292 -6.80 8.51 -22.74
N LEU A 293 -5.88 7.57 -22.97
CA LEU A 293 -6.08 6.15 -22.62
C LEU A 293 -6.24 5.94 -21.12
N MET A 294 -5.45 6.62 -20.30
CA MET A 294 -5.58 6.55 -18.83
C MET A 294 -6.98 6.99 -18.37
N LYS A 295 -7.51 8.06 -18.96
CA LYS A 295 -8.89 8.51 -18.65
C LYS A 295 -9.93 7.50 -19.10
N GLU A 296 -9.84 6.99 -20.31
CA GLU A 296 -10.80 6.03 -20.87
C GLU A 296 -10.82 4.71 -20.08
N LYS A 297 -9.65 4.23 -19.72
CA LYS A 297 -9.49 2.94 -19.01
C LYS A 297 -9.49 3.08 -17.48
N GLN A 298 -9.60 4.31 -16.96
CA GLN A 298 -9.53 4.61 -15.53
C GLN A 298 -8.23 4.09 -14.88
N ILE A 299 -7.09 4.33 -15.54
CA ILE A 299 -5.75 4.03 -15.04
C ILE A 299 -5.29 5.22 -14.20
N PHE A 300 -4.84 4.98 -12.98
CA PHE A 300 -4.40 6.03 -12.07
C PHE A 300 -2.94 6.41 -12.30
N ALA A 301 -2.63 7.70 -12.32
CA ALA A 301 -1.27 8.19 -12.08
C ALA A 301 -1.04 8.30 -10.57
N VAL A 302 0.13 7.85 -10.11
CA VAL A 302 0.57 7.93 -8.71
C VAL A 302 1.89 8.70 -8.69
N PRO A 303 1.90 10.01 -8.34
CA PRO A 303 3.03 10.90 -8.70
C PRO A 303 4.31 10.68 -7.89
N THR A 304 4.23 10.36 -6.60
CA THR A 304 5.40 10.14 -5.73
C THR A 304 6.38 11.32 -5.64
N PHE A 305 5.87 12.51 -5.42
CA PHE A 305 6.70 13.73 -5.32
C PHE A 305 7.61 13.74 -4.10
N ALA A 306 7.15 13.14 -2.99
CA ALA A 306 7.87 13.16 -1.72
C ALA A 306 9.24 12.51 -1.82
N VAL A 307 9.37 11.38 -2.50
CA VAL A 307 10.65 10.70 -2.72
C VAL A 307 11.57 11.52 -3.61
N SER A 308 11.03 12.15 -4.67
CA SER A 308 11.82 13.02 -5.56
C SER A 308 12.36 14.26 -4.83
N GLU A 309 11.54 14.86 -3.93
CA GLU A 309 12.00 15.96 -3.07
C GLU A 309 13.11 15.48 -2.13
N TYR A 310 12.93 14.32 -1.50
CA TYR A 310 13.90 13.76 -0.58
C TYR A 310 15.25 13.49 -1.24
N PHE A 311 15.29 12.88 -2.41
CA PHE A 311 16.56 12.65 -3.14
C PHE A 311 17.25 13.96 -3.52
N ALA A 312 16.51 14.96 -3.98
CA ALA A 312 17.07 16.25 -4.32
C ALA A 312 17.66 17.00 -3.10
N ASP A 313 17.05 16.80 -1.91
CA ASP A 313 17.51 17.43 -0.65
C ASP A 313 18.67 16.68 0.00
N HIS A 314 18.86 15.38 -0.26
CA HIS A 314 19.84 14.50 0.37
C HIS A 314 20.89 13.98 -0.61
N ALA A 315 21.00 14.58 -1.79
CA ALA A 315 21.97 14.18 -2.81
C ALA A 315 23.42 14.28 -2.29
N GLU A 316 24.23 13.27 -2.59
CA GLU A 316 25.61 13.18 -2.11
C GLU A 316 26.56 14.23 -2.74
N THR A 317 26.22 14.69 -3.94
CA THR A 317 27.03 15.66 -4.69
C THR A 317 26.18 16.82 -5.22
N PRO A 318 26.77 18.01 -5.41
CA PRO A 318 26.08 19.15 -6.03
C PRO A 318 25.55 18.83 -7.47
N ALA A 319 26.25 17.99 -8.22
CA ALA A 319 25.85 17.60 -9.57
C ALA A 319 24.61 16.70 -9.54
N GLN A 320 24.55 15.77 -8.60
CA GLN A 320 23.37 14.94 -8.35
C GLN A 320 22.20 15.79 -7.89
N ALA A 321 22.40 16.69 -6.90
CA ALA A 321 21.36 17.60 -6.45
C ALA A 321 20.78 18.46 -7.59
N ALA A 322 21.61 18.95 -8.49
CA ALA A 322 21.18 19.74 -9.63
C ALA A 322 20.32 18.90 -10.60
N ARG A 323 20.74 17.68 -10.91
CA ARG A 323 20.00 16.73 -11.75
C ARG A 323 18.65 16.37 -11.13
N ASP A 324 18.64 16.00 -9.85
CA ASP A 324 17.42 15.57 -9.17
C ASP A 324 16.42 16.73 -9.05
N ARG A 325 16.88 17.97 -8.85
CA ARG A 325 16.05 19.18 -8.95
C ARG A 325 15.52 19.43 -10.36
N GLU A 326 16.28 19.15 -11.40
CA GLU A 326 15.83 19.28 -12.78
C GLU A 326 14.72 18.27 -13.06
N ILE A 327 14.86 17.01 -12.63
CA ILE A 327 13.81 15.97 -12.72
C ILE A 327 12.57 16.40 -11.93
N GLN A 328 12.72 16.85 -10.69
CA GLN A 328 11.59 17.31 -9.87
C GLN A 328 10.83 18.47 -10.54
N ASN A 329 11.54 19.44 -11.10
CA ASN A 329 10.91 20.55 -11.81
C ASN A 329 10.18 20.09 -13.07
N PHE A 330 10.81 19.18 -13.85
CA PHE A 330 10.19 18.58 -15.02
C PHE A 330 8.89 17.85 -14.64
N HIS A 331 8.93 16.99 -13.61
CA HIS A 331 7.77 16.25 -13.12
C HIS A 331 6.64 17.20 -12.69
N ARG A 332 6.96 18.27 -11.94
CA ARG A 332 5.97 19.29 -11.54
C ARG A 332 5.29 19.95 -12.74
N GLU A 333 6.05 20.29 -13.79
CA GLU A 333 5.48 20.89 -15.01
C GLU A 333 4.57 19.91 -15.76
N GLN A 334 4.94 18.62 -15.82
CA GLN A 334 4.10 17.60 -16.43
C GLN A 334 2.83 17.34 -15.60
N PHE A 335 2.91 17.39 -14.26
CA PHE A 335 1.76 17.25 -13.38
C PHE A 335 0.68 18.31 -13.66
N HIS A 336 1.06 19.56 -13.92
CA HIS A 336 0.10 20.60 -14.33
C HIS A 336 -0.65 20.22 -15.62
N LYS A 337 0.05 19.62 -16.60
CA LYS A 337 -0.59 19.14 -17.84
C LYS A 337 -1.53 17.97 -17.57
N GLN A 338 -1.13 17.05 -16.71
CA GLN A 338 -1.94 15.89 -16.30
C GLN A 338 -3.23 16.35 -15.59
N LEU A 339 -3.12 17.30 -14.66
CA LEU A 339 -4.27 17.91 -13.98
C LEU A 339 -5.22 18.58 -14.98
N ALA A 340 -4.68 19.40 -15.89
CA ALA A 340 -5.48 20.08 -16.92
C ALA A 340 -6.17 19.08 -17.87
N ALA A 341 -5.53 17.96 -18.17
CA ALA A 341 -6.10 16.89 -18.98
C ALA A 341 -7.14 16.04 -18.22
N GLY A 342 -7.20 16.14 -16.88
CA GLY A 342 -8.09 15.36 -16.02
C GLY A 342 -7.69 13.89 -15.94
N VAL A 343 -6.39 13.58 -15.88
CA VAL A 343 -5.87 12.24 -15.63
C VAL A 343 -6.33 11.77 -14.25
N PRO A 344 -6.84 10.55 -14.09
CA PRO A 344 -7.16 10.01 -12.78
C PRO A 344 -5.90 9.94 -11.87
N MET A 345 -5.99 10.44 -10.64
CA MET A 345 -4.88 10.48 -9.70
C MET A 345 -5.19 9.64 -8.46
N ALA A 346 -4.18 8.99 -7.91
CA ALA A 346 -4.18 8.45 -6.55
C ALA A 346 -2.91 8.93 -5.83
N VAL A 347 -2.96 9.01 -4.51
CA VAL A 347 -1.80 9.39 -3.69
C VAL A 347 -0.94 8.16 -3.45
N GLY A 348 0.36 8.32 -3.60
CA GLY A 348 1.38 7.36 -3.21
C GLY A 348 2.69 8.10 -3.04
N SER A 349 3.36 7.87 -1.92
CA SER A 349 4.49 8.70 -1.48
C SER A 349 5.84 8.14 -1.90
N ASP A 350 5.90 6.82 -2.15
CA ASP A 350 7.14 6.08 -2.36
C ASP A 350 8.05 6.14 -1.11
N VAL A 351 7.41 6.05 0.08
CA VAL A 351 8.12 5.99 1.36
C VAL A 351 8.90 4.69 1.47
N GLY A 352 10.02 4.79 2.11
CA GLY A 352 11.04 3.76 2.26
C GLY A 352 12.40 4.40 2.15
N PRO A 353 12.76 4.98 0.98
CA PRO A 353 13.97 5.80 0.87
C PRO A 353 14.00 6.98 1.85
N PHE A 354 12.87 7.49 2.27
CA PHE A 354 12.72 8.50 3.33
C PHE A 354 11.95 7.94 4.54
N PRO A 355 11.98 8.62 5.72
CA PRO A 355 11.43 8.05 6.95
C PRO A 355 9.95 7.76 6.89
N HIS A 356 9.54 6.56 7.26
CA HIS A 356 8.15 6.15 7.44
C HIS A 356 7.43 7.05 8.46
N GLY A 357 6.12 7.24 8.30
CA GLY A 357 5.31 8.14 9.12
C GLY A 357 5.35 9.60 8.68
N THR A 358 6.01 9.93 7.55
CA THR A 358 6.12 11.31 7.03
C THR A 358 5.44 11.53 5.69
N GLN A 359 4.71 10.54 5.18
CA GLN A 359 4.09 10.48 3.85
C GLN A 359 3.05 11.57 3.58
N ALA A 360 2.50 12.23 4.61
CA ALA A 360 1.60 13.37 4.45
C ALA A 360 2.23 14.50 3.61
N ARG A 361 3.57 14.51 3.45
CA ARG A 361 4.27 15.44 2.55
C ARG A 361 3.83 15.30 1.11
N GLU A 362 3.46 14.11 0.65
CA GLU A 362 2.96 13.89 -0.72
C GLU A 362 1.70 14.71 -0.99
N LEU A 363 0.71 14.69 -0.08
CA LEU A 363 -0.50 15.50 -0.24
C LEU A 363 -0.20 17.01 -0.25
N GLU A 364 0.77 17.46 0.55
CA GLU A 364 1.20 18.85 0.55
C GLU A 364 1.80 19.24 -0.80
N LEU A 365 2.70 18.42 -1.35
CA LEU A 365 3.33 18.66 -2.64
C LEU A 365 2.32 18.66 -3.78
N MET A 366 1.35 17.75 -3.78
CA MET A 366 0.27 17.77 -4.77
C MET A 366 -0.52 19.08 -4.71
N VAL A 367 -0.77 19.61 -3.50
CA VAL A 367 -1.45 20.91 -3.34
C VAL A 367 -0.53 22.07 -3.73
N GLU A 368 0.74 22.09 -3.33
CA GLU A 368 1.74 23.07 -3.73
C GLU A 368 1.89 23.13 -5.27
N TYR A 369 1.74 21.97 -5.93
CA TYR A 369 1.83 21.84 -7.39
C TYR A 369 0.47 22.01 -8.11
N GLY A 370 -0.54 22.58 -7.44
CA GLY A 370 -1.74 23.12 -8.07
C GLY A 370 -3.02 22.31 -7.93
N MET A 371 -3.00 21.19 -7.21
CA MET A 371 -4.23 20.47 -6.87
C MET A 371 -4.96 21.18 -5.72
N SER A 372 -6.29 21.21 -5.73
CA SER A 372 -7.00 21.74 -4.55
C SER A 372 -6.90 20.76 -3.37
N PRO A 373 -6.93 21.23 -2.10
CA PRO A 373 -6.88 20.34 -0.94
C PRO A 373 -7.96 19.25 -0.96
N LEU A 374 -9.17 19.57 -1.41
CA LEU A 374 -10.23 18.58 -1.55
C LEU A 374 -9.89 17.53 -2.61
N ALA A 375 -9.36 17.94 -3.76
CA ALA A 375 -8.99 17.01 -4.83
C ALA A 375 -7.83 16.10 -4.39
N ALA A 376 -6.85 16.61 -3.64
CA ALA A 376 -5.77 15.80 -3.06
C ALA A 376 -6.30 14.76 -2.07
N LEU A 377 -7.20 15.15 -1.15
CA LEU A 377 -7.87 14.21 -0.24
C LEU A 377 -8.77 13.21 -0.98
N GLN A 378 -9.41 13.58 -2.07
CA GLN A 378 -10.19 12.65 -2.89
C GLN A 378 -9.28 11.68 -3.66
N ALA A 379 -8.12 12.14 -4.13
CA ALA A 379 -7.11 11.28 -4.75
C ALA A 379 -6.53 10.26 -3.75
N ASP A 380 -6.29 10.69 -2.51
CA ASP A 380 -5.88 9.83 -1.40
C ASP A 380 -6.96 8.80 -1.07
N LEU A 381 -8.12 9.27 -0.66
CA LEU A 381 -9.13 8.47 0.00
C LEU A 381 -10.03 7.71 -0.98
N LEU A 382 -10.62 8.39 -1.98
CA LEU A 382 -11.55 7.75 -2.92
C LEU A 382 -10.84 6.99 -4.01
N SER A 383 -9.82 7.61 -4.64
CA SER A 383 -9.05 6.95 -5.68
C SER A 383 -8.14 5.86 -5.12
N GLY A 384 -7.47 6.12 -3.98
CA GLY A 384 -6.67 5.12 -3.27
C GLY A 384 -7.50 3.89 -2.91
N ALA A 385 -8.68 4.07 -2.30
CA ALA A 385 -9.58 2.97 -1.99
C ALA A 385 -9.97 2.15 -3.22
N LYS A 386 -10.27 2.82 -4.35
CA LYS A 386 -10.60 2.17 -5.63
C LYS A 386 -9.40 1.42 -6.20
N LEU A 387 -8.20 1.99 -6.12
CA LEU A 387 -6.97 1.35 -6.59
C LEU A 387 -6.62 0.11 -5.77
N LEU A 388 -6.84 0.15 -4.44
CA LEU A 388 -6.67 -0.99 -3.56
C LEU A 388 -7.80 -2.04 -3.68
N GLY A 389 -8.93 -1.68 -4.32
CA GLY A 389 -10.10 -2.56 -4.47
C GLY A 389 -10.90 -2.72 -3.17
N TRP A 390 -10.99 -1.65 -2.37
CA TRP A 390 -11.74 -1.57 -1.11
C TRP A 390 -12.68 -0.35 -1.06
N ASP A 391 -13.05 0.22 -2.22
CA ASP A 391 -13.86 1.45 -2.32
C ASP A 391 -15.29 1.32 -1.77
N ASP A 392 -15.76 0.11 -1.51
CA ASP A 392 -16.97 -0.16 -0.75
C ASP A 392 -16.77 -0.14 0.77
N ARG A 393 -15.52 -0.19 1.26
CA ARG A 393 -15.19 -0.40 2.68
C ARG A 393 -14.38 0.72 3.33
N ILE A 394 -13.51 1.41 2.61
CA ILE A 394 -12.61 2.47 3.13
C ILE A 394 -12.71 3.76 2.32
N GLY A 395 -11.97 4.79 2.74
CA GLY A 395 -11.88 6.09 2.06
C GLY A 395 -13.06 7.02 2.29
N LYS A 396 -14.04 6.61 3.09
CA LYS A 396 -15.23 7.39 3.46
C LYS A 396 -15.76 6.96 4.82
N LEU A 397 -16.43 7.88 5.53
CA LEU A 397 -17.06 7.62 6.82
C LEU A 397 -18.56 7.40 6.64
N GLU A 398 -18.95 6.28 6.04
CA GLU A 398 -20.34 5.94 5.74
C GLU A 398 -20.76 4.65 6.43
N PRO A 399 -22.07 4.47 6.73
CA PRO A 399 -22.57 3.22 7.27
C PRO A 399 -22.19 2.01 6.39
N GLY A 400 -21.68 0.95 7.02
CA GLY A 400 -21.17 -0.26 6.36
C GLY A 400 -19.70 -0.22 6.00
N CYS A 401 -19.02 0.93 6.04
CA CYS A 401 -17.55 1.00 5.92
C CYS A 401 -16.85 0.51 7.18
N TRP A 402 -15.62 0.10 7.03
CA TRP A 402 -14.78 -0.20 8.18
C TRP A 402 -14.51 1.06 9.00
N ALA A 403 -14.41 0.88 10.31
CA ALA A 403 -14.13 1.95 11.25
C ALA A 403 -12.62 2.27 11.26
N ASP A 404 -12.14 2.79 10.13
CA ASP A 404 -10.81 3.35 9.93
C ASP A 404 -10.96 4.88 9.96
N VAL A 405 -10.66 5.49 11.11
CA VAL A 405 -10.95 6.90 11.39
C VAL A 405 -9.72 7.58 11.97
N ILE A 406 -9.40 8.76 11.47
CA ILE A 406 -8.41 9.66 12.05
C ILE A 406 -9.03 10.97 12.50
N ALA A 407 -8.32 11.68 13.38
CA ALA A 407 -8.65 13.06 13.73
C ALA A 407 -7.43 13.96 13.61
N VAL A 408 -7.64 15.12 12.95
CA VAL A 408 -6.60 16.13 12.73
C VAL A 408 -7.03 17.47 13.32
N PRO A 409 -6.09 18.37 13.69
CA PRO A 409 -6.45 19.71 14.15
C PRO A 409 -6.98 20.58 13.00
N GLY A 410 -7.91 21.46 13.30
CA GLY A 410 -8.43 22.46 12.35
C GLY A 410 -9.19 21.87 11.17
N ASP A 411 -9.13 22.55 10.02
CA ASP A 411 -9.77 22.18 8.77
C ASP A 411 -8.71 21.85 7.70
N PRO A 412 -8.56 20.58 7.28
CA PRO A 412 -7.57 20.18 6.29
C PRO A 412 -7.85 20.73 4.89
N LEU A 413 -9.04 21.21 4.60
CA LEU A 413 -9.36 21.90 3.35
C LEU A 413 -8.78 23.33 3.30
N GLN A 414 -8.56 23.95 4.48
CA GLN A 414 -7.89 25.25 4.58
C GLN A 414 -6.38 25.11 4.75
N ASN A 415 -5.94 24.04 5.40
CA ASN A 415 -4.53 23.75 5.61
C ASN A 415 -4.28 22.24 5.55
N ILE A 416 -3.81 21.79 4.40
CA ILE A 416 -3.52 20.37 4.16
C ILE A 416 -2.43 19.83 5.10
N SER A 417 -1.50 20.68 5.57
CA SER A 417 -0.44 20.29 6.52
C SER A 417 -0.97 19.88 7.89
N ALA A 418 -2.26 20.08 8.18
CA ALA A 418 -2.91 19.49 9.35
C ALA A 418 -2.77 17.95 9.39
N LEU A 419 -2.63 17.31 8.23
CA LEU A 419 -2.43 15.86 8.10
C LEU A 419 -1.11 15.37 8.70
N ARG A 420 -0.11 16.21 8.88
CA ARG A 420 1.12 15.86 9.64
C ARG A 420 0.87 15.64 11.13
N ASN A 421 -0.25 16.14 11.63
CA ASN A 421 -0.55 16.20 13.07
C ASN A 421 -1.77 15.34 13.42
N VAL A 422 -1.83 14.13 12.88
CA VAL A 422 -2.87 13.16 13.24
C VAL A 422 -2.77 12.89 14.75
N SER A 423 -3.84 13.22 15.49
CA SER A 423 -3.88 13.09 16.95
C SER A 423 -4.67 11.89 17.44
N PHE A 424 -5.48 11.28 16.58
CA PHE A 424 -6.26 10.08 16.87
C PHE A 424 -6.20 9.15 15.66
N VAL A 425 -6.00 7.84 15.92
CA VAL A 425 -6.00 6.81 14.89
C VAL A 425 -6.80 5.61 15.38
N MET A 426 -7.81 5.25 14.60
CA MET A 426 -8.58 4.03 14.76
C MET A 426 -8.53 3.23 13.46
N LYS A 427 -8.29 1.92 13.55
CA LYS A 427 -8.40 0.97 12.44
C LYS A 427 -9.24 -0.23 12.87
N ALA A 428 -10.23 -0.60 12.07
CA ALA A 428 -11.17 -1.70 12.39
C ALA A 428 -11.82 -1.55 13.79
N GLY A 429 -12.14 -0.32 14.22
CA GLY A 429 -12.70 -0.05 15.52
C GLY A 429 -11.72 -0.14 16.70
N VAL A 430 -10.46 -0.47 16.46
CA VAL A 430 -9.40 -0.50 17.47
C VAL A 430 -8.64 0.82 17.46
N ILE A 431 -8.47 1.42 18.65
CA ILE A 431 -7.75 2.70 18.81
C ILE A 431 -6.27 2.40 18.98
N TYR A 432 -5.45 2.99 18.12
CA TYR A 432 -3.99 2.87 18.15
C TYR A 432 -3.31 4.14 18.68
N LYS A 433 -3.94 5.29 18.49
CA LYS A 433 -3.44 6.60 18.97
C LYS A 433 -4.61 7.43 19.52
N LYS A 434 -4.40 8.09 20.69
CA LYS A 434 -5.38 8.94 21.35
C LYS A 434 -4.72 10.11 22.06
#